data_0435a71b32980a6b6a2aa25ed9b28e2d
#
_entry.id   0435a71b32980a6b6a2aa25ed9b28e2d
#
_cell.length_a   1.000
_cell.length_b   1.000
_cell.length_c   1.000
_cell.angle_alpha   90.00
_cell.angle_beta   90.00
_cell.angle_gamma   90.00
#
_symmetry.space_group_name_H-M   'P 1'
#
loop_
_entity.id
_entity.type
_entity.pdbx_description
1 polymer ?
#
loop_
_entity_poly.entity_id
_entity_poly.type
_entity_poly.pdbx_seq_one_letter_code
_entity_poly.pdbx_strand_id
1 'polypeptide(L)'
;WYLDRTGHTVTLYGRKSSSHIQQFIETRSNGLLTLPESIQLTSDLDAVDKADVIVISIAAQSLDSLMTQLQTMKIQNKIFVLCMKGIEIGTGRRLSQIASAHLDVSNKVAVWIGPGHVQEFYNGIPNCMVIDSEDEQVKKQLLEAFSSDLIRFYYGQDMIGNEIGAAA
;
A
#
# COMPACT_ATOMS: atom_id res chain seq x y z
N TRP A 1 -1.45 -6.18 -9.20
CA TRP A 1 -2.12 -7.38 -9.71
C TRP A 1 -3.46 -7.65 -8.98
N TYR A 2 -3.45 -7.83 -7.65
CA TYR A 2 -4.67 -8.13 -6.87
C TYR A 2 -5.77 -7.07 -7.10
N LEU A 3 -5.45 -5.80 -6.93
CA LEU A 3 -6.40 -4.70 -7.09
C LEU A 3 -6.91 -4.58 -8.54
N ASP A 4 -6.07 -4.82 -9.53
CA ASP A 4 -6.49 -4.86 -10.92
C ASP A 4 -7.49 -6.02 -11.17
N ARG A 5 -7.19 -7.21 -10.63
CA ARG A 5 -8.10 -8.37 -10.70
C ARG A 5 -9.46 -8.11 -10.05
N THR A 6 -9.54 -7.27 -9.05
CA THR A 6 -10.78 -6.87 -8.37
C THR A 6 -11.48 -5.67 -9.02
N GLY A 7 -11.01 -5.23 -10.18
CA GLY A 7 -11.69 -4.24 -11.02
C GLY A 7 -11.25 -2.80 -10.80
N HIS A 8 -10.14 -2.56 -10.07
CA HIS A 8 -9.60 -1.22 -9.90
C HIS A 8 -8.68 -0.83 -11.05
N THR A 9 -8.68 0.47 -11.40
CA THR A 9 -7.64 1.04 -12.28
C THR A 9 -6.35 1.19 -11.48
N VAL A 10 -5.30 0.49 -11.92
CA VAL A 10 -4.04 0.41 -11.17
C VAL A 10 -2.89 1.04 -11.94
N THR A 11 -2.15 1.91 -11.26
CA THR A 11 -0.85 2.40 -11.71
C THR A 11 0.22 1.91 -10.75
N LEU A 12 1.20 1.17 -11.24
CA LEU A 12 2.36 0.72 -10.48
C LEU A 12 3.51 1.73 -10.66
N TYR A 13 3.87 2.38 -9.58
CA TYR A 13 5.01 3.28 -9.53
C TYR A 13 6.26 2.56 -9.00
N GLY A 14 7.40 2.87 -9.60
CA GLY A 14 8.70 2.52 -9.06
C GLY A 14 9.77 3.53 -9.46
N ARG A 15 10.74 3.76 -8.59
CA ARG A 15 11.83 4.72 -8.85
C ARG A 15 12.61 4.35 -10.13
N LYS A 16 13.00 5.34 -10.92
CA LYS A 16 13.82 5.12 -12.15
C LYS A 16 15.07 4.26 -11.92
N SER A 17 15.68 4.38 -10.74
CA SER A 17 16.87 3.60 -10.36
C SER A 17 16.55 2.16 -9.94
N SER A 18 15.29 1.77 -9.84
CA SER A 18 14.89 0.43 -9.42
C SER A 18 14.92 -0.54 -10.60
N SER A 19 15.78 -1.56 -10.54
CA SER A 19 15.82 -2.64 -11.53
C SER A 19 14.48 -3.38 -11.64
N HIS A 20 13.72 -3.46 -10.55
CA HIS A 20 12.43 -4.15 -10.54
C HIS A 20 11.39 -3.44 -11.44
N ILE A 21 11.27 -2.12 -11.34
CA ILE A 21 10.33 -1.42 -12.22
C ILE A 21 10.80 -1.43 -13.67
N GLN A 22 12.11 -1.34 -13.92
CA GLN A 22 12.68 -1.43 -15.27
C GLN A 22 12.37 -2.78 -15.90
N GLN A 23 12.54 -3.87 -15.16
CA GLN A 23 12.20 -5.22 -15.62
C GLN A 23 10.71 -5.31 -15.98
N PHE A 24 9.80 -4.77 -15.14
CA PHE A 24 8.37 -4.74 -15.46
C PHE A 24 8.04 -3.88 -16.69
N ILE A 25 8.72 -2.75 -16.88
CA ILE A 25 8.54 -1.90 -18.07
C ILE A 25 8.97 -2.66 -19.33
N GLU A 26 10.06 -3.43 -19.28
CA GLU A 26 10.61 -4.14 -20.44
C GLU A 26 9.83 -5.43 -20.75
N THR A 27 9.46 -6.19 -19.73
CA THR A 27 8.96 -7.58 -19.91
C THR A 27 7.59 -7.84 -19.31
N ARG A 28 7.03 -6.88 -18.55
CA ARG A 28 5.85 -7.01 -17.71
C ARG A 28 5.91 -8.14 -16.68
N SER A 29 7.09 -8.74 -16.47
CA SER A 29 7.28 -9.90 -15.61
C SER A 29 8.53 -9.75 -14.73
N ASN A 30 8.44 -10.26 -13.50
CA ASN A 30 9.59 -10.42 -12.61
C ASN A 30 10.04 -11.90 -12.47
N GLY A 31 9.53 -12.77 -13.36
CA GLY A 31 9.79 -14.22 -13.32
C GLY A 31 8.83 -15.01 -12.41
N LEU A 32 8.17 -14.36 -11.46
CA LEU A 32 7.16 -14.98 -10.59
C LEU A 32 5.74 -14.55 -10.98
N LEU A 33 5.58 -13.31 -11.42
CA LEU A 33 4.32 -12.69 -11.76
C LEU A 33 4.47 -11.96 -13.10
N THR A 34 3.47 -12.11 -13.97
CA THR A 34 3.31 -11.27 -15.16
C THR A 34 2.14 -10.30 -14.93
N LEU A 35 2.41 -9.02 -15.13
CA LEU A 35 1.39 -7.97 -14.99
C LEU A 35 0.53 -7.88 -16.25
N PRO A 36 -0.80 -7.82 -16.12
CA PRO A 36 -1.70 -7.59 -17.26
C PRO A 36 -1.50 -6.19 -17.86
N GLU A 37 -1.89 -6.03 -19.11
CA GLU A 37 -1.76 -4.76 -19.85
C GLU A 37 -2.58 -3.62 -19.23
N SER A 38 -3.64 -3.94 -18.49
CA SER A 38 -4.48 -2.98 -17.77
C SER A 38 -3.72 -2.19 -16.70
N ILE A 39 -2.66 -2.77 -16.11
CA ILE A 39 -1.84 -2.08 -15.12
C ILE A 39 -0.89 -1.10 -15.82
N GLN A 40 -1.02 0.17 -15.51
CA GLN A 40 -0.10 1.20 -15.98
C GLN A 40 1.22 1.14 -15.18
N LEU A 41 2.34 1.30 -15.88
CA LEU A 41 3.68 1.32 -15.27
C LEU A 41 4.27 2.72 -15.40
N THR A 42 4.82 3.26 -14.31
CA THR A 42 5.42 4.59 -14.33
C THR A 42 6.59 4.73 -13.36
N SER A 43 7.52 5.61 -13.70
CA SER A 43 8.56 6.10 -12.79
C SER A 43 8.35 7.59 -12.45
N ASP A 44 7.21 8.13 -12.81
CA ASP A 44 6.81 9.49 -12.49
C ASP A 44 5.96 9.49 -11.21
N LEU A 45 6.45 10.13 -10.16
CA LEU A 45 5.77 10.21 -8.87
C LEU A 45 4.49 11.07 -8.93
N ASP A 46 4.37 11.97 -9.90
CA ASP A 46 3.18 12.81 -10.10
C ASP A 46 1.92 11.98 -10.41
N ALA A 47 2.08 10.72 -10.77
CA ALA A 47 0.96 9.79 -10.91
C ALA A 47 0.13 9.62 -9.62
N VAL A 48 0.72 9.87 -8.45
CA VAL A 48 0.04 9.82 -7.14
C VAL A 48 -1.12 10.81 -7.06
N ASP A 49 -1.01 11.96 -7.70
CA ASP A 49 -2.06 13.00 -7.66
C ASP A 49 -3.36 12.54 -8.34
N LYS A 50 -3.27 11.62 -9.29
CA LYS A 50 -4.41 11.08 -10.03
C LYS A 50 -5.11 9.92 -9.32
N ALA A 51 -4.51 9.36 -8.28
CA ALA A 51 -5.06 8.23 -7.55
C ALA A 51 -6.01 8.68 -6.43
N ASP A 52 -7.06 7.93 -6.16
CA ASP A 52 -7.91 8.12 -4.99
C ASP A 52 -7.29 7.46 -3.75
N VAL A 53 -6.67 6.30 -3.95
CA VAL A 53 -6.00 5.51 -2.92
C VAL A 53 -4.56 5.23 -3.33
N ILE A 54 -3.62 5.53 -2.43
CA ILE A 54 -2.19 5.32 -2.61
C ILE A 54 -1.77 4.15 -1.72
N VAL A 55 -1.48 3.00 -2.35
CA VAL A 55 -1.01 1.81 -1.63
C VAL A 55 0.52 1.83 -1.61
N ILE A 56 1.10 1.89 -0.42
CA ILE A 56 2.55 1.92 -0.22
C ILE A 56 3.03 0.54 0.21
N SER A 57 3.95 -0.03 -0.58
CA SER A 57 4.57 -1.34 -0.34
C SER A 57 6.07 -1.26 -0.64
N ILE A 58 6.83 -0.74 0.30
CA ILE A 58 8.29 -0.53 0.22
C ILE A 58 8.97 -1.06 1.50
N ALA A 59 10.28 -1.03 1.55
CA ALA A 59 11.00 -1.28 2.80
C ALA A 59 10.60 -0.24 3.86
N ALA A 60 10.24 -0.69 5.07
CA ALA A 60 9.75 0.17 6.16
C ALA A 60 10.69 1.35 6.44
N GLN A 61 12.01 1.11 6.43
CA GLN A 61 13.02 2.15 6.69
C GLN A 61 13.14 3.21 5.56
N SER A 62 12.48 3.00 4.43
CA SER A 62 12.44 3.96 3.32
C SER A 62 11.19 4.86 3.34
N LEU A 63 10.28 4.62 4.28
CA LEU A 63 8.99 5.32 4.31
C LEU A 63 9.15 6.81 4.55
N ASP A 64 9.93 7.21 5.55
CA ASP A 64 10.13 8.62 5.89
C ASP A 64 10.68 9.43 4.70
N SER A 65 11.64 8.86 3.97
CA SER A 65 12.18 9.48 2.74
C SER A 65 11.13 9.63 1.63
N LEU A 66 10.27 8.63 1.43
CA LEU A 66 9.18 8.72 0.47
C LEU A 66 8.15 9.78 0.91
N MET A 67 7.76 9.76 2.18
CA MET A 67 6.78 10.71 2.71
C MET A 67 7.28 12.16 2.64
N THR A 68 8.58 12.39 2.87
CA THR A 68 9.22 13.71 2.67
C THR A 68 9.06 14.19 1.22
N GLN A 69 9.22 13.32 0.23
CA GLN A 69 9.01 13.69 -1.18
C GLN A 69 7.53 14.00 -1.46
N LEU A 70 6.61 13.15 -0.98
CA LEU A 70 5.16 13.34 -1.16
C LEU A 70 4.66 14.63 -0.50
N GLN A 71 5.23 15.01 0.65
CA GLN A 71 4.89 16.25 1.34
C GLN A 71 5.11 17.50 0.45
N THR A 72 6.16 17.51 -0.38
CA THR A 72 6.44 18.63 -1.28
C THR A 72 5.39 18.78 -2.37
N MET A 73 4.66 17.71 -2.70
CA MET A 73 3.63 17.71 -3.73
C MET A 73 2.28 18.27 -3.23
N LYS A 74 2.13 18.50 -1.93
CA LYS A 74 0.93 19.06 -1.30
C LYS A 74 -0.36 18.27 -1.62
N ILE A 75 -0.25 16.95 -1.66
CA ILE A 75 -1.35 16.04 -1.96
C ILE A 75 -2.45 16.18 -0.91
N GLN A 76 -3.72 16.21 -1.35
CA GLN A 76 -4.89 16.39 -0.50
C GLN A 76 -6.00 15.39 -0.84
N ASN A 77 -6.85 15.11 0.17
CA ASN A 77 -8.06 14.29 0.02
C ASN A 77 -7.81 12.88 -0.53
N LYS A 78 -6.68 12.25 -0.14
CA LYS A 78 -6.31 10.89 -0.54
C LYS A 78 -6.30 9.94 0.66
N ILE A 79 -6.43 8.66 0.36
CA ILE A 79 -6.24 7.59 1.35
C ILE A 79 -4.89 6.93 1.09
N PHE A 80 -4.03 6.92 2.10
CA PHE A 80 -2.74 6.23 2.08
C PHE A 80 -2.86 4.89 2.82
N VAL A 81 -2.62 3.79 2.12
CA VAL A 81 -2.69 2.43 2.68
C VAL A 81 -1.29 1.86 2.79
N LEU A 82 -0.85 1.58 4.01
CA LEU A 82 0.46 1.02 4.30
C LEU A 82 0.39 -0.50 4.37
N CYS A 83 1.09 -1.18 3.45
CA CYS A 83 1.14 -2.65 3.36
C CYS A 83 2.44 -3.25 3.92
N MET A 84 3.31 -2.42 4.53
CA MET A 84 4.57 -2.85 5.09
C MET A 84 4.40 -3.19 6.56
N LYS A 85 5.31 -4.05 7.04
CA LYS A 85 5.48 -4.36 8.47
C LYS A 85 6.77 -3.72 8.97
N GLY A 86 6.78 -3.31 10.22
CA GLY A 86 7.99 -2.79 10.85
C GLY A 86 7.79 -1.52 11.66
N ILE A 87 8.85 -1.15 12.34
CA ILE A 87 8.97 0.07 13.15
C ILE A 87 10.26 0.77 12.71
N GLU A 88 10.26 2.09 12.70
CA GLU A 88 11.43 2.86 12.32
C GLU A 88 12.59 2.65 13.30
N ILE A 89 13.74 2.29 12.78
CA ILE A 89 14.96 2.13 13.58
C ILE A 89 15.42 3.51 14.10
N GLY A 90 15.77 3.56 15.37
CA GLY A 90 16.30 4.75 16.04
C GLY A 90 15.24 5.61 16.73
N THR A 91 14.05 5.74 16.19
CA THR A 91 12.97 6.53 16.80
C THR A 91 11.87 5.67 17.44
N GLY A 92 11.69 4.44 16.95
CA GLY A 92 10.59 3.57 17.38
C GLY A 92 9.21 4.00 16.88
N ARG A 93 9.12 4.93 15.92
CA ARG A 93 7.83 5.36 15.33
C ARG A 93 7.21 4.24 14.53
N ARG A 94 5.90 4.06 14.68
CA ARG A 94 5.09 3.22 13.81
C ARG A 94 4.99 3.85 12.41
N LEU A 95 4.78 3.04 11.39
CA LEU A 95 4.72 3.52 10.00
C LEU A 95 3.55 4.50 9.78
N SER A 96 2.41 4.28 10.42
CA SER A 96 1.29 5.22 10.38
C SER A 96 1.64 6.60 10.97
N GLN A 97 2.40 6.64 12.06
CA GLN A 97 2.86 7.90 12.65
C GLN A 97 3.81 8.65 11.70
N ILE A 98 4.69 7.94 11.00
CA ILE A 98 5.56 8.54 9.99
C ILE A 98 4.73 9.13 8.86
N ALA A 99 3.80 8.37 8.30
CA ALA A 99 2.96 8.84 7.22
C ALA A 99 2.14 10.09 7.64
N SER A 100 1.45 10.01 8.78
CA SER A 100 0.61 11.11 9.26
C SER A 100 1.39 12.40 9.57
N ALA A 101 2.66 12.29 9.95
CA ALA A 101 3.50 13.45 10.25
C ALA A 101 3.84 14.30 9.01
N HIS A 102 3.79 13.71 7.81
CA HIS A 102 4.14 14.36 6.55
C HIS A 102 2.91 14.78 5.73
N LEU A 103 1.75 14.21 6.01
CA LEU A 103 0.54 14.41 5.22
C LEU A 103 -0.30 15.59 5.71
N ASP A 104 -0.95 16.28 4.77
CA ASP A 104 -2.00 17.21 5.11
C ASP A 104 -3.17 16.49 5.81
N VAL A 105 -3.83 17.18 6.74
CA VAL A 105 -4.92 16.65 7.57
C VAL A 105 -6.12 16.11 6.76
N SER A 106 -6.28 16.58 5.53
CA SER A 106 -7.33 16.10 4.61
C SER A 106 -7.08 14.67 4.12
N ASN A 107 -5.82 14.22 4.17
CA ASN A 107 -5.48 12.85 3.82
C ASN A 107 -5.74 11.89 4.98
N LYS A 108 -5.99 10.65 4.65
CA LYS A 108 -6.26 9.60 5.64
C LYS A 108 -5.22 8.49 5.52
N VAL A 109 -4.89 7.89 6.66
CA VAL A 109 -3.94 6.76 6.71
C VAL A 109 -4.67 5.51 7.18
N ALA A 110 -4.43 4.43 6.48
CA ALA A 110 -4.88 3.09 6.84
C ALA A 110 -3.72 2.10 6.75
N VAL A 111 -3.83 0.99 7.42
CA VAL A 111 -2.90 -0.14 7.34
C VAL A 111 -3.60 -1.36 6.77
N TRP A 112 -2.89 -2.07 5.92
CA TRP A 112 -3.29 -3.37 5.36
C TRP A 112 -2.29 -4.41 5.85
N ILE A 113 -2.68 -5.19 6.82
CA ILE A 113 -1.80 -6.09 7.56
C ILE A 113 -2.37 -7.50 7.59
N GLY A 114 -1.51 -8.48 7.55
CA GLY A 114 -1.93 -9.88 7.70
C GLY A 114 -0.82 -10.89 7.40
N PRO A 115 -1.09 -12.17 7.61
CA PRO A 115 -0.13 -13.25 7.43
C PRO A 115 0.11 -13.63 5.97
N GLY A 116 -0.66 -13.08 5.03
CA GLY A 116 -0.66 -13.54 3.65
C GLY A 116 0.68 -13.37 2.93
N HIS A 117 1.04 -14.40 2.16
CA HIS A 117 2.21 -14.40 1.30
C HIS A 117 1.79 -14.13 -0.16
N VAL A 118 2.55 -13.30 -0.87
CA VAL A 118 2.26 -12.91 -2.26
C VAL A 118 2.07 -14.12 -3.18
N GLN A 119 2.86 -15.17 -2.99
CA GLN A 119 2.77 -16.41 -3.78
C GLN A 119 1.45 -17.16 -3.56
N GLU A 120 0.91 -17.13 -2.35
CA GLU A 120 -0.38 -17.76 -2.03
C GLU A 120 -1.50 -17.03 -2.78
N PHE A 121 -1.51 -15.70 -2.76
CA PHE A 121 -2.49 -14.91 -3.51
C PHE A 121 -2.41 -15.15 -5.01
N TYR A 122 -1.21 -15.23 -5.55
CA TYR A 122 -1.01 -15.49 -6.96
C TYR A 122 -1.47 -16.88 -7.37
N ASN A 123 -1.30 -17.86 -6.50
CA ASN A 123 -1.78 -19.23 -6.69
C ASN A 123 -3.29 -19.40 -6.43
N GLY A 124 -3.99 -18.32 -6.11
CA GLY A 124 -5.44 -18.35 -5.85
C GLY A 124 -5.82 -18.94 -4.51
N ILE A 125 -4.89 -19.01 -3.54
CA ILE A 125 -5.16 -19.49 -2.19
C ILE A 125 -5.82 -18.38 -1.39
N PRO A 126 -7.08 -18.56 -0.93
CA PRO A 126 -7.78 -17.56 -0.14
C PRO A 126 -7.05 -17.26 1.18
N ASN A 127 -7.05 -16.00 1.57
CA ASN A 127 -6.39 -15.55 2.79
C ASN A 127 -7.22 -14.51 3.54
N CYS A 128 -6.83 -14.25 4.79
CA CYS A 128 -7.46 -13.27 5.66
C CYS A 128 -6.47 -12.18 6.02
N MET A 129 -6.90 -10.93 5.93
CA MET A 129 -6.10 -9.77 6.29
C MET A 129 -6.92 -8.77 7.10
N VAL A 130 -6.28 -7.78 7.67
CA VAL A 130 -6.90 -6.71 8.45
C VAL A 130 -6.71 -5.39 7.72
N ILE A 131 -7.76 -4.61 7.62
CA ILE A 131 -7.70 -3.18 7.33
C ILE A 131 -8.03 -2.43 8.61
N ASP A 132 -7.17 -1.47 8.97
CA ASP A 132 -7.40 -0.60 10.11
C ASP A 132 -7.04 0.86 9.78
N SER A 133 -7.73 1.78 10.42
CA SER A 133 -7.54 3.22 10.31
C SER A 133 -8.18 3.89 11.52
N GLU A 134 -7.71 5.08 11.88
CA GLU A 134 -8.39 5.92 12.87
C GLU A 134 -9.74 6.47 12.37
N ASP A 135 -9.97 6.45 11.05
CA ASP A 135 -11.19 6.90 10.40
C ASP A 135 -12.09 5.71 10.02
N GLU A 136 -13.23 5.59 10.69
CA GLU A 136 -14.19 4.49 10.49
C GLU A 136 -14.78 4.46 9.07
N GLN A 137 -14.97 5.61 8.44
CA GLN A 137 -15.50 5.67 7.07
C GLN A 137 -14.47 5.14 6.08
N VAL A 138 -13.20 5.49 6.28
CA VAL A 138 -12.08 4.97 5.47
C VAL A 138 -11.97 3.45 5.61
N LYS A 139 -12.05 2.91 6.83
CA LYS A 139 -12.05 1.45 7.03
C LYS A 139 -13.15 0.77 6.22
N LYS A 140 -14.38 1.28 6.34
CA LYS A 140 -15.53 0.71 5.63
C LYS A 140 -15.34 0.79 4.11
N GLN A 141 -14.93 1.94 3.59
CA GLN A 141 -14.68 2.16 2.17
C GLN A 141 -13.62 1.19 1.63
N LEU A 142 -12.49 1.04 2.32
CA LEU A 142 -11.43 0.14 1.90
C LEU A 142 -11.83 -1.34 1.99
N LEU A 143 -12.60 -1.70 3.01
CA LEU A 143 -13.10 -3.06 3.17
C LEU A 143 -14.02 -3.45 2.01
N GLU A 144 -14.95 -2.56 1.66
CA GLU A 144 -15.87 -2.77 0.53
C GLU A 144 -15.13 -2.80 -0.81
N ALA A 145 -14.13 -1.92 -1.00
CA ALA A 145 -13.38 -1.81 -2.25
C ALA A 145 -12.40 -2.98 -2.46
N PHE A 146 -11.78 -3.49 -1.39
CA PHE A 146 -10.66 -4.43 -1.51
C PHE A 146 -11.02 -5.88 -1.21
N SER A 147 -12.16 -6.18 -0.59
CA SER A 147 -12.56 -7.56 -0.30
C SER A 147 -12.93 -8.33 -1.57
N SER A 148 -12.56 -9.61 -1.60
CA SER A 148 -12.91 -10.55 -2.67
C SER A 148 -12.93 -11.98 -2.15
N ASP A 149 -13.18 -12.95 -3.03
CA ASP A 149 -13.07 -14.39 -2.71
C ASP A 149 -11.62 -14.78 -2.35
N LEU A 150 -10.62 -14.02 -2.84
CA LEU A 150 -9.20 -14.31 -2.60
C LEU A 150 -8.70 -13.70 -1.29
N ILE A 151 -9.14 -12.51 -0.93
CA ILE A 151 -8.77 -11.87 0.33
C ILE A 151 -10.03 -11.40 1.06
N ARG A 152 -10.26 -12.00 2.23
CA ARG A 152 -11.24 -11.51 3.18
C ARG A 152 -10.58 -10.55 4.16
N PHE A 153 -11.07 -9.33 4.19
CA PHE A 153 -10.61 -8.34 5.16
C PHE A 153 -11.48 -8.33 6.42
N TYR A 154 -10.80 -8.23 7.54
CA TYR A 154 -11.42 -7.99 8.84
C TYR A 154 -11.26 -6.52 9.24
N TYR A 155 -12.23 -6.04 9.96
CA TYR A 155 -12.22 -4.71 10.57
C TYR A 155 -11.20 -4.66 11.69
N GLY A 156 -10.18 -3.82 11.59
CA GLY A 156 -9.28 -3.52 12.68
C GLY A 156 -9.98 -2.65 13.75
N GLN A 157 -9.62 -2.85 15.01
CA GLN A 157 -10.15 -2.10 16.16
C GLN A 157 -9.03 -1.51 17.02
N ASP A 158 -7.78 -1.81 16.69
CA ASP A 158 -6.60 -1.34 17.39
C ASP A 158 -5.44 -1.21 16.41
N MET A 159 -5.37 -0.08 15.74
CA MET A 159 -4.34 0.19 14.72
C MET A 159 -2.93 0.12 15.32
N ILE A 160 -2.75 0.52 16.58
CA ILE A 160 -1.46 0.44 17.28
C ILE A 160 -1.07 -1.01 17.48
N GLY A 161 -1.97 -1.81 18.06
CA GLY A 161 -1.75 -3.23 18.28
C GLY A 161 -1.53 -4.01 16.99
N ASN A 162 -2.27 -3.68 15.94
CA ASN A 162 -2.13 -4.29 14.62
C ASN A 162 -0.75 -4.01 13.99
N GLU A 163 -0.27 -2.76 14.03
CA GLU A 163 1.06 -2.41 13.52
C GLU A 163 2.20 -3.05 14.32
N ILE A 164 2.12 -3.01 15.67
CA ILE A 164 3.15 -3.59 16.55
C ILE A 164 3.16 -5.11 16.43
N GLY A 165 2.01 -5.76 16.49
CA GLY A 165 1.90 -7.20 16.36
C GLY A 165 2.36 -7.74 15.01
N ALA A 166 2.20 -6.95 13.94
CA ALA A 166 2.70 -7.33 12.63
C ALA A 166 4.23 -7.12 12.48
N ALA A 167 4.83 -6.24 13.30
CA ALA A 167 6.26 -5.93 13.27
C ALA A 167 7.10 -6.91 14.11
N ALA A 168 6.49 -7.59 15.08
CA ALA A 168 7.12 -8.60 15.95
C ALA A 168 7.23 -9.93 15.23
#